data_c29f734995b6021df7b7e3ae6d669d2f
#
_entry.id   c29f734995b6021df7b7e3ae6d669d2f
#
_cell.length_a   1.000
_cell.length_b   1.000
_cell.length_c   1.000
_cell.angle_alpha   90.00
_cell.angle_beta   90.00
_cell.angle_gamma   90.00
#
_symmetry.space_group_name_H-M   'P 1'
#
loop_
_entity.id
_entity.type
_entity.pdbx_description
1 polymer ?
#
loop_
_entity_poly.entity_id
_entity_poly.type
_entity_poly.pdbx_seq_one_letter_code
_entity_poly.pdbx_strand_id
1 'polypeptide(L)'
;MVKAAGAIAHLCSPIRFTSSAQPLRLLQALHPTPAVCGLPLDAAREVIRQSESTSRRYYAGFSGPLNYKDETAFYVTLRCAQLHQGQTATLYAGSGLLSESSLEDEWLETCRKMQTIDKALYK
;
A
#
# COMPACT_ATOMS: atom_id res chain seq x y z
N MET A 1 -0.85 16.09 -12.00
CA MET A 1 0.46 15.87 -12.64
C MET A 1 0.69 14.39 -12.90
N VAL A 2 1.50 14.01 -13.88
CA VAL A 2 1.94 12.63 -14.08
C VAL A 2 3.27 12.44 -13.36
N LYS A 3 3.38 11.38 -12.56
CA LYS A 3 4.62 11.01 -11.85
C LYS A 3 5.06 9.63 -12.32
N ALA A 4 6.28 9.54 -12.84
CA ALA A 4 6.86 8.27 -13.24
C ALA A 4 7.30 7.46 -12.01
N ALA A 5 7.06 6.15 -12.05
CA ALA A 5 7.46 5.19 -11.02
C ALA A 5 7.97 3.91 -11.71
N GLY A 6 9.24 3.91 -12.08
CA GLY A 6 9.83 2.84 -12.88
C GLY A 6 9.22 2.77 -14.29
N ALA A 7 8.71 1.61 -14.67
CA ALA A 7 8.09 1.38 -15.98
C ALA A 7 6.63 1.87 -16.10
N ILE A 8 6.06 2.41 -15.05
CA ILE A 8 4.68 2.90 -15.00
C ILE A 8 4.63 4.38 -14.62
N ALA A 9 3.53 5.04 -14.99
CA ALA A 9 3.26 6.42 -14.61
C ALA A 9 1.90 6.52 -13.93
N HIS A 10 1.81 7.35 -12.91
CA HIS A 10 0.59 7.57 -12.15
C HIS A 10 0.14 9.03 -12.27
N LEU A 11 -1.16 9.23 -12.34
CA LEU A 11 -1.75 10.52 -12.06
C LEU A 11 -1.66 10.77 -10.57
N CYS A 12 -1.13 11.91 -10.17
CA CYS A 12 -1.12 12.32 -8.78
C CYS A 12 -1.48 13.78 -8.60
N SER A 13 -2.12 14.09 -7.48
CA SER A 13 -2.45 15.43 -7.03
C SER A 13 -1.73 15.70 -5.71
N PRO A 14 -0.61 16.45 -5.71
CA PRO A 14 0.07 16.81 -4.48
C PRO A 14 -0.80 17.79 -3.68
N ILE A 15 -1.02 17.46 -2.42
CA ILE A 15 -1.71 18.34 -1.46
C ILE A 15 -0.63 18.91 -0.53
N ARG A 16 -0.61 20.23 -0.39
CA ARG A 16 0.35 20.93 0.47
C ARG A 16 -0.42 21.76 1.48
N PHE A 17 -0.02 21.67 2.73
CA PHE A 17 -0.60 22.46 3.82
C PHE A 17 0.43 22.65 4.94
N THR A 18 0.20 23.64 5.77
CA THR A 18 0.97 23.88 7.01
C THR A 18 0.16 23.34 8.19
N SER A 19 0.81 22.66 9.11
CA SER A 19 0.17 22.12 10.31
C SER A 19 1.11 22.25 11.51
N SER A 20 0.53 22.56 12.67
CA SER A 20 1.22 22.47 13.96
C SER A 20 1.13 21.07 14.59
N ALA A 21 0.40 20.16 13.98
CA ALA A 21 0.28 18.79 14.47
C ALA A 21 1.58 18.01 14.29
N GLN A 22 1.89 17.17 15.26
CA GLN A 22 3.04 16.28 15.16
C GLN A 22 2.87 15.29 13.99
N PRO A 23 3.95 14.90 13.29
CA PRO A 23 3.89 14.01 12.12
C PRO A 23 3.12 12.70 12.35
N LEU A 24 3.31 12.05 13.50
CA LEU A 24 2.60 10.81 13.83
C LEU A 24 1.09 11.00 14.02
N ARG A 25 0.66 12.17 14.50
CA ARG A 25 -0.78 12.49 14.61
C ARG A 25 -1.42 12.67 13.24
N LEU A 26 -0.71 13.34 12.31
CA LEU A 26 -1.16 13.46 10.92
C LEU A 26 -1.26 12.09 10.26
N LEU A 27 -0.25 11.26 10.46
CA LEU A 27 -0.22 9.91 9.91
C LEU A 27 -1.39 9.06 10.43
N GLN A 28 -1.68 9.10 11.74
CA GLN A 28 -2.83 8.41 12.33
C GLN A 28 -4.18 8.86 11.76
N ALA A 29 -4.31 10.16 11.45
CA ALA A 29 -5.52 10.70 10.85
C ALA A 29 -5.69 10.30 9.36
N LEU A 30 -4.59 10.08 8.64
CA LEU A 30 -4.60 9.73 7.22
C LEU A 30 -4.64 8.22 6.97
N HIS A 31 -4.26 7.41 7.96
CA HIS A 31 -4.17 5.96 7.80
C HIS A 31 -5.44 5.24 8.29
N PRO A 32 -5.91 4.19 7.58
CA PRO A 32 -5.48 3.77 6.25
C PRO A 32 -5.97 4.72 5.16
N THR A 33 -5.12 4.95 4.16
CA THR A 33 -5.53 5.77 3.01
C THR A 33 -6.56 5.04 2.16
N PRO A 34 -7.44 5.76 1.43
CA PRO A 34 -8.40 5.15 0.51
C PRO A 34 -7.77 4.21 -0.52
N ALA A 35 -6.54 4.49 -0.92
CA ALA A 35 -5.81 3.68 -1.91
C ALA A 35 -5.52 2.24 -1.46
N VAL A 36 -5.54 1.97 -0.16
CA VAL A 36 -5.27 0.63 0.41
C VAL A 36 -6.43 0.08 1.22
N CYS A 37 -7.45 0.88 1.46
CA CYS A 37 -8.63 0.48 2.21
C CYS A 37 -9.89 0.57 1.35
N GLY A 38 -10.14 1.71 0.72
CA GLY A 38 -11.34 1.99 -0.06
C GLY A 38 -12.20 3.10 0.56
N LEU A 39 -13.30 3.40 -0.10
CA LEU A 39 -14.30 4.38 0.30
C LEU A 39 -15.71 3.81 0.15
N PRO A 40 -16.66 4.14 1.06
CA PRO A 40 -16.49 4.84 2.34
C PRO A 40 -15.62 4.05 3.31
N LEU A 41 -14.81 4.72 4.11
CA LEU A 41 -13.73 4.09 4.89
C LEU A 41 -14.23 2.97 5.83
N ASP A 42 -15.30 3.21 6.58
CA ASP A 42 -15.79 2.25 7.57
C ASP A 42 -16.41 1.01 6.89
N ALA A 43 -17.17 1.21 5.80
CA ALA A 43 -17.70 0.11 5.01
C ALA A 43 -16.60 -0.73 4.38
N ALA A 44 -15.57 -0.08 3.84
CA ALA A 44 -14.42 -0.77 3.24
C ALA A 44 -13.63 -1.57 4.29
N ARG A 45 -13.42 -1.03 5.48
CA ARG A 45 -12.78 -1.75 6.60
C ARG A 45 -13.56 -3.01 6.97
N GLU A 46 -14.89 -2.92 7.04
CA GLU A 46 -15.73 -4.07 7.39
C GLU A 46 -15.66 -5.15 6.31
N VAL A 47 -15.72 -4.78 5.04
CA VAL A 47 -15.54 -5.72 3.91
C VAL A 47 -14.19 -6.43 3.99
N ILE A 48 -13.10 -5.69 4.21
CA ILE A 48 -11.76 -6.26 4.35
C ILE A 48 -11.72 -7.24 5.52
N ARG A 49 -12.25 -6.85 6.68
CA ARG A 49 -12.28 -7.69 7.88
C ARG A 49 -13.04 -9.00 7.68
N GLN A 50 -14.11 -8.98 6.88
CA GLN A 50 -14.92 -10.16 6.59
C GLN A 50 -14.33 -11.04 5.48
N SER A 51 -13.64 -10.44 4.51
CA SER A 51 -13.18 -11.13 3.31
C SER A 51 -11.76 -11.68 3.40
N GLU A 52 -10.88 -11.01 4.16
CA GLU A 52 -9.49 -11.43 4.28
C GLU A 52 -9.33 -12.41 5.45
N SER A 53 -8.91 -13.62 5.15
CA SER A 53 -8.68 -14.68 6.15
C SER A 53 -7.32 -14.56 6.85
N THR A 54 -6.42 -13.74 6.32
CA THR A 54 -5.05 -13.57 6.83
C THR A 54 -4.76 -12.13 7.21
N SER A 55 -3.86 -11.95 8.18
CA SER A 55 -3.43 -10.61 8.57
C SER A 55 -2.57 -9.97 7.49
N ARG A 56 -2.82 -8.71 7.20
CA ARG A 56 -2.00 -7.89 6.30
C ARG A 56 -0.61 -7.57 6.86
N ARG A 57 -0.41 -7.72 8.18
CA ARG A 57 0.83 -7.38 8.89
C ARG A 57 1.34 -5.97 8.53
N TYR A 58 2.48 -5.84 7.86
CA TYR A 58 3.02 -4.55 7.39
C TYR A 58 2.47 -4.08 6.05
N TYR A 59 1.82 -4.98 5.30
CA TYR A 59 1.17 -4.62 4.03
C TYR A 59 0.04 -3.62 4.26
N ALA A 60 -0.07 -2.62 3.42
CA ALA A 60 -1.00 -1.49 3.54
C ALA A 60 -0.78 -0.62 4.79
N GLY A 61 0.25 -0.88 5.58
CA GLY A 61 0.72 -0.01 6.64
C GLY A 61 1.56 1.15 6.09
N PHE A 62 2.43 1.67 6.91
CA PHE A 62 3.34 2.74 6.50
C PHE A 62 4.73 2.53 7.11
N SER A 63 5.73 3.05 6.42
CA SER A 63 7.11 3.04 6.87
C SER A 63 7.84 4.29 6.40
N GLY A 64 8.88 4.69 7.11
CA GLY A 64 9.71 5.81 6.70
C GLY A 64 10.45 6.47 7.85
N PRO A 65 11.41 7.35 7.54
CA PRO A 65 12.19 8.07 8.53
C PRO A 65 11.35 9.10 9.28
N LEU A 66 11.53 9.18 10.57
CA LEU A 66 10.97 10.21 11.45
C LEU A 66 12.11 11.04 12.03
N ASN A 67 12.09 12.35 11.80
CA ASN A 67 13.10 13.29 12.29
C ASN A 67 14.55 12.90 11.92
N TYR A 68 14.72 12.35 10.73
CA TYR A 68 16.04 11.99 10.23
C TYR A 68 16.57 13.11 9.35
N LYS A 69 17.70 13.71 9.75
CA LYS A 69 18.30 14.89 9.06
C LYS A 69 17.30 16.03 8.86
N ASP A 70 16.52 16.33 9.90
CA ASP A 70 15.47 17.35 9.93
C ASP A 70 14.29 17.13 8.96
N GLU A 71 14.21 15.92 8.41
CA GLU A 71 13.11 15.53 7.54
C GLU A 71 12.31 14.36 8.13
N THR A 72 11.04 14.33 7.80
CA THR A 72 10.13 13.22 8.08
C THR A 72 9.41 12.83 6.79
N ALA A 73 9.48 11.56 6.43
CA ALA A 73 8.80 11.03 5.26
C ALA A 73 8.20 9.67 5.56
N PHE A 74 6.90 9.50 5.28
CA PHE A 74 6.23 8.22 5.40
C PHE A 74 5.65 7.78 4.06
N TYR A 75 5.74 6.50 3.81
CA TYR A 75 5.26 5.85 2.59
C TYR A 75 4.31 4.72 2.96
N VAL A 76 3.24 4.57 2.20
CA VAL A 76 2.36 3.41 2.32
C VAL A 76 3.12 2.18 1.86
N THR A 77 3.13 1.13 2.69
CA THR A 77 3.83 -0.12 2.40
C THR A 77 3.01 -0.96 1.43
N LEU A 78 3.41 -0.93 0.18
CA LEU A 78 2.82 -1.72 -0.89
C LEU A 78 3.84 -2.76 -1.36
N ARG A 79 3.39 -3.81 -2.07
CA ARG A 79 4.26 -4.79 -2.72
C ARG A 79 5.44 -5.19 -1.83
N CYS A 80 5.17 -5.91 -0.79
CA CYS A 80 6.18 -6.33 0.16
C CYS A 80 6.23 -7.85 0.31
N ALA A 81 7.32 -8.35 0.86
CA ALA A 81 7.52 -9.75 1.17
C ALA A 81 7.84 -9.93 2.65
N GLN A 82 7.29 -10.94 3.26
CA GLN A 82 7.71 -11.44 4.56
C GLN A 82 8.57 -12.68 4.36
N LEU A 83 9.82 -12.60 4.77
CA LEU A 83 10.73 -13.75 4.72
C LEU A 83 10.53 -14.61 5.97
N HIS A 84 10.50 -15.92 5.77
CA HIS A 84 10.37 -16.90 6.83
C HIS A 84 11.65 -17.75 6.94
N GLN A 85 11.82 -18.42 8.05
CA GLN A 85 12.85 -19.44 8.19
C GLN A 85 12.59 -20.58 7.16
N GLY A 86 13.66 -21.17 6.62
CA GLY A 86 13.53 -22.25 5.62
C GLY A 86 13.39 -21.76 4.18
N GLN A 87 13.85 -20.54 3.89
CA GLN A 87 13.90 -19.97 2.53
C GLN A 87 12.53 -19.83 1.84
N THR A 88 11.50 -19.60 2.61
CA THR A 88 10.17 -19.28 2.09
C THR A 88 9.83 -17.81 2.29
N ALA A 89 8.97 -17.27 1.43
CA ALA A 89 8.48 -15.91 1.52
C ALA A 89 6.97 -15.84 1.28
N THR A 90 6.29 -14.98 2.03
CA THR A 90 4.91 -14.57 1.73
C THR A 90 4.95 -13.24 1.01
N LEU A 91 4.40 -13.20 -0.20
CA LEU A 91 4.30 -11.98 -1.00
C LEU A 91 2.95 -11.31 -0.76
N TYR A 92 2.96 -9.99 -0.67
CA TYR A 92 1.76 -9.18 -0.47
C TYR A 92 1.61 -8.19 -1.63
N ALA A 93 0.48 -8.26 -2.28
CA ALA A 93 0.04 -7.29 -3.27
C ALA A 93 -1.48 -7.21 -3.26
N GLY A 94 -2.03 -6.18 -3.87
CA GLY A 94 -3.47 -6.01 -3.97
C GLY A 94 -3.85 -5.10 -5.13
N SER A 95 -5.13 -5.13 -5.46
CA SER A 95 -5.74 -4.33 -6.49
C SER A 95 -6.95 -3.56 -5.93
N GLY A 96 -7.30 -2.47 -6.57
CA GLY A 96 -8.48 -1.68 -6.21
C GLY A 96 -9.69 -2.20 -6.98
N LEU A 97 -10.78 -2.52 -6.26
CA LEU A 97 -12.02 -2.97 -6.86
C LEU A 97 -12.99 -1.80 -7.02
N LEU A 98 -13.55 -1.68 -8.22
CA LEU A 98 -14.62 -0.76 -8.57
C LEU A 98 -15.84 -1.59 -9.00
N SER A 99 -16.99 -0.94 -9.13
CA SER A 99 -18.23 -1.61 -9.56
C SER A 99 -18.14 -2.29 -10.94
N GLU A 100 -17.30 -1.74 -11.81
CA GLU A 100 -17.04 -2.22 -13.16
C GLU A 100 -15.80 -3.13 -13.29
N SER A 101 -15.10 -3.38 -12.18
CA SER A 101 -13.89 -4.24 -12.19
C SER A 101 -14.24 -5.67 -12.58
N SER A 102 -13.45 -6.25 -13.47
CA SER A 102 -13.43 -7.68 -13.75
C SER A 102 -12.60 -8.40 -12.70
N LEU A 103 -13.16 -9.39 -12.04
CA LEU A 103 -12.45 -10.18 -11.02
C LEU A 103 -11.18 -10.83 -11.57
N GLU A 104 -11.25 -11.32 -12.79
CA GLU A 104 -10.11 -11.97 -13.47
C GLU A 104 -8.98 -10.96 -13.75
N ASP A 105 -9.32 -9.79 -14.27
CA ASP A 105 -8.32 -8.75 -14.58
C ASP A 105 -7.62 -8.23 -13.32
N GLU A 106 -8.38 -8.00 -12.25
CA GLU A 106 -7.82 -7.55 -10.97
C GLU A 106 -6.94 -8.63 -10.32
N TRP A 107 -7.31 -9.89 -10.45
CA TRP A 107 -6.49 -11.00 -10.02
C TRP A 107 -5.16 -11.07 -10.81
N LEU A 108 -5.23 -10.96 -12.13
CA LEU A 108 -4.05 -10.93 -12.99
C LEU A 108 -3.15 -9.74 -12.69
N GLU A 109 -3.72 -8.57 -12.41
CA GLU A 109 -2.98 -7.40 -11.98
C GLU A 109 -2.24 -7.65 -10.66
N THR A 110 -2.88 -8.25 -9.69
CA THR A 110 -2.29 -8.63 -8.41
C THR A 110 -1.12 -9.62 -8.63
N CYS A 111 -1.29 -10.61 -9.46
CA CYS A 111 -0.22 -11.54 -9.83
C CYS A 111 0.99 -10.84 -10.49
N ARG A 112 0.75 -9.92 -11.41
CA ARG A 112 1.82 -9.11 -12.04
C ARG A 112 2.56 -8.24 -11.02
N LYS A 113 1.84 -7.68 -10.04
CA LYS A 113 2.44 -6.91 -8.95
C LYS A 113 3.34 -7.78 -8.07
N MET A 114 2.96 -9.01 -7.78
CA MET A 114 3.77 -9.97 -7.01
C MET A 114 5.04 -10.38 -7.76
N GLN A 115 4.99 -10.56 -9.08
CA GLN A 115 6.17 -10.88 -9.90
C GLN A 115 7.28 -9.83 -9.79
N THR A 116 6.94 -8.58 -9.49
CA THR A 116 7.94 -7.52 -9.30
C THR A 116 8.80 -7.78 -8.06
N ILE A 117 8.20 -8.35 -7.00
CA ILE A 117 8.88 -8.70 -5.75
C ILE A 117 9.68 -9.98 -5.96
N ASP A 118 9.07 -10.98 -6.58
CA ASP A 118 9.67 -12.26 -6.88
C ASP A 118 11.00 -12.11 -7.63
N LYS A 119 11.02 -11.32 -8.70
CA LYS A 119 12.23 -10.99 -9.46
C LYS A 119 13.33 -10.31 -8.64
N ALA A 120 12.99 -9.63 -7.54
CA ALA A 120 13.97 -8.99 -6.67
C ALA A 120 14.56 -9.97 -5.64
N LEU A 121 13.85 -11.04 -5.31
CA LEU A 121 14.29 -12.07 -4.37
C LEU A 121 15.23 -13.10 -4.99
N TYR A 122 15.12 -13.33 -6.30
CA TYR A 122 15.88 -14.35 -7.03
C TYR A 122 16.92 -13.77 -8.03
N LYS A 123 17.48 -12.62 -7.69
CA LYS A 123 18.60 -12.04 -8.43
C LYS A 123 19.93 -12.60 -7.99
#